data_a8d889b17ee0e9ac8ad59e4e45a0db66
#
_entry.id   a8d889b17ee0e9ac8ad59e4e45a0db66
#
_cell.length_a   1.000
_cell.length_b   1.000
_cell.length_c   1.000
_cell.angle_alpha   90.00
_cell.angle_beta   90.00
_cell.angle_gamma   90.00
#
_symmetry.space_group_name_H-M   'P 1'
#
loop_
_entity.id
_entity.type
_entity.pdbx_description
1 polymer ?
#
loop_
_entity_poly.entity_id
_entity_poly.type
_entity_poly.pdbx_seq_one_letter_code
_entity_poly.pdbx_strand_id
1 'polypeptide(L)'
;MSSRLEYEFFKALLVILAGGIATPLLAEPSMARQKELVHLVRQDCGSCHGLTLQGGLGPPLLPETLADKPVEGLVATIIGGRLGTPMPPWHRFLTEDEAKWIVAKLMAGFPE
;
A
#
# COMPACT_ATOMS: atom_id res chain seq x y z
N MET A 1 15.20 -54.96 -8.15
CA MET A 1 15.54 -54.25 -6.88
C MET A 1 15.70 -52.75 -7.04
N SER A 2 15.93 -52.20 -8.24
CA SER A 2 16.09 -50.75 -8.47
C SER A 2 14.80 -49.96 -8.52
N SER A 3 13.67 -50.56 -8.91
CA SER A 3 12.41 -49.86 -9.11
C SER A 3 11.72 -49.32 -7.82
N ARG A 4 12.00 -49.93 -6.67
CA ARG A 4 11.44 -49.46 -5.38
C ARG A 4 12.20 -48.24 -4.84
N LEU A 5 13.50 -48.17 -5.04
CA LEU A 5 14.31 -47.04 -4.62
C LEU A 5 13.98 -45.77 -5.46
N GLU A 6 13.78 -45.93 -6.77
CA GLU A 6 13.43 -44.83 -7.65
C GLU A 6 12.02 -44.26 -7.33
N TYR A 7 11.09 -45.16 -6.96
CA TYR A 7 9.74 -44.74 -6.58
C TYR A 7 9.69 -43.96 -5.25
N GLU A 8 10.50 -44.31 -4.28
CA GLU A 8 10.63 -43.59 -3.02
C GLU A 8 11.35 -42.25 -3.20
N PHE A 9 12.36 -42.20 -4.08
CA PHE A 9 12.99 -40.92 -4.44
C PHE A 9 12.05 -39.99 -5.18
N PHE A 10 11.17 -40.51 -6.04
CA PHE A 10 10.20 -39.70 -6.78
C PHE A 10 9.09 -39.16 -5.85
N LYS A 11 8.67 -39.94 -4.86
CA LYS A 11 7.73 -39.47 -3.83
C LYS A 11 8.33 -38.39 -2.93
N ALA A 12 9.58 -38.53 -2.54
CA ALA A 12 10.28 -37.50 -1.74
C ALA A 12 10.48 -36.21 -2.53
N LEU A 13 10.71 -36.27 -3.83
CA LEU A 13 10.86 -35.10 -4.69
C LEU A 13 9.52 -34.36 -4.91
N LEU A 14 8.39 -35.10 -4.96
CA LEU A 14 7.07 -34.52 -5.17
C LEU A 14 6.55 -33.75 -3.93
N VAL A 15 6.99 -34.14 -2.73
CA VAL A 15 6.59 -33.48 -1.48
C VAL A 15 7.34 -32.15 -1.30
N ILE A 16 8.51 -31.99 -1.89
CA ILE A 16 9.30 -30.75 -1.78
C ILE A 16 8.75 -29.63 -2.68
N LEU A 17 8.01 -29.96 -3.74
CA LEU A 17 7.40 -28.97 -4.65
C LEU A 17 6.07 -28.38 -4.14
N ALA A 18 5.53 -28.88 -3.03
CA ALA A 18 4.33 -28.34 -2.41
C ALA A 18 4.61 -27.28 -1.33
N GLY A 19 5.87 -26.84 -1.20
CA GLY A 19 6.23 -25.64 -0.45
C GLY A 19 5.72 -24.40 -1.16
N GLY A 20 4.47 -24.05 -0.91
CA GLY A 20 3.86 -22.83 -1.42
C GLY A 20 4.77 -21.64 -1.08
N ILE A 21 5.18 -20.89 -2.09
CA ILE A 21 5.79 -19.59 -1.91
C ILE A 21 4.71 -18.74 -1.23
N ALA A 22 4.78 -18.61 0.09
CA ALA A 22 3.99 -17.62 0.81
C ALA A 22 4.48 -16.26 0.34
N THR A 23 3.84 -15.70 -0.68
CA THR A 23 3.99 -14.29 -0.99
C THR A 23 3.61 -13.54 0.28
N PRO A 24 4.43 -12.60 0.77
CA PRO A 24 4.02 -11.75 1.86
C PRO A 24 2.80 -10.96 1.37
N LEU A 25 1.62 -11.37 1.82
CA LEU A 25 0.42 -10.59 1.66
C LEU A 25 0.66 -9.33 2.49
N LEU A 26 0.82 -8.18 1.82
CA LEU A 26 0.79 -6.90 2.52
C LEU A 26 -0.49 -6.91 3.36
N ALA A 27 -0.35 -6.80 4.68
CA ALA A 27 -1.50 -6.87 5.57
C ALA A 27 -2.38 -5.64 5.31
N GLU A 28 -3.52 -5.86 4.64
CA GLU A 28 -4.51 -4.79 4.48
C GLU A 28 -5.03 -4.36 5.85
N PRO A 29 -5.27 -3.07 6.07
CA PRO A 29 -5.91 -2.60 7.29
C PRO A 29 -7.27 -3.28 7.47
N SER A 30 -7.68 -3.49 8.73
CA SER A 30 -9.03 -4.01 9.03
C SER A 30 -10.11 -3.11 8.42
N MET A 31 -11.31 -3.64 8.17
CA MET A 31 -12.43 -2.85 7.63
C MET A 31 -12.75 -1.61 8.47
N ALA A 32 -12.67 -1.72 9.80
CA ALA A 32 -12.83 -0.57 10.69
C ALA A 32 -11.74 0.47 10.46
N ARG A 33 -10.47 0.03 10.37
CA ARG A 33 -9.36 0.93 10.13
C ARG A 33 -9.39 1.56 8.74
N GLN A 34 -9.84 0.85 7.72
CA GLN A 34 -10.04 1.41 6.37
C GLN A 34 -11.02 2.60 6.39
N LYS A 35 -12.12 2.49 7.13
CA LYS A 35 -13.08 3.60 7.29
C LYS A 35 -12.44 4.82 7.97
N GLU A 36 -11.63 4.59 9.00
CA GLU A 36 -10.89 5.67 9.66
C GLU A 36 -9.88 6.32 8.70
N LEU A 37 -9.16 5.52 7.91
CA LEU A 37 -8.19 6.03 6.92
C LEU A 37 -8.88 6.82 5.80
N VAL A 38 -10.03 6.38 5.31
CA VAL A 38 -10.83 7.15 4.35
C VAL A 38 -11.24 8.50 4.94
N HIS A 39 -11.72 8.50 6.18
CA HIS A 39 -12.08 9.74 6.86
C HIS A 39 -10.86 10.66 7.05
N LEU A 40 -9.72 10.12 7.49
CA LEU A 40 -8.47 10.85 7.65
C LEU A 40 -8.04 11.52 6.33
N VAL A 41 -8.02 10.77 5.25
CA VAL A 41 -7.63 11.31 3.94
C VAL A 41 -8.60 12.40 3.49
N ARG A 42 -9.90 12.18 3.61
CA ARG A 42 -10.90 13.19 3.22
C ARG A 42 -10.81 14.47 4.04
N GLN A 43 -10.61 14.37 5.34
CA GLN A 43 -10.61 15.53 6.23
C GLN A 43 -9.22 16.17 6.34
N ASP A 44 -8.20 15.39 6.66
CA ASP A 44 -6.89 15.94 6.99
C ASP A 44 -6.02 16.15 5.74
N CYS A 45 -5.86 15.16 4.88
CA CYS A 45 -5.19 15.36 3.60
C CYS A 45 -5.99 16.34 2.73
N GLY A 46 -7.29 16.18 2.70
CA GLY A 46 -8.21 17.05 1.95
C GLY A 46 -8.16 18.51 2.36
N SER A 47 -7.80 18.83 3.59
CA SER A 47 -7.68 20.23 4.04
C SER A 47 -6.67 21.03 3.21
N CYS A 48 -5.63 20.39 2.69
CA CYS A 48 -4.62 20.99 1.83
C CYS A 48 -4.75 20.56 0.36
N HIS A 49 -5.08 19.28 0.11
CA HIS A 49 -5.18 18.73 -1.25
C HIS A 49 -6.59 18.87 -1.88
N GLY A 50 -7.51 19.53 -1.20
CA GLY A 50 -8.92 19.67 -1.59
C GLY A 50 -9.78 18.53 -1.02
N LEU A 51 -10.98 18.87 -0.56
CA LEU A 51 -11.92 17.88 0.02
C LEU A 51 -12.38 16.85 -1.01
N THR A 52 -12.31 17.18 -2.29
CA THR A 52 -12.51 16.26 -3.41
C THR A 52 -11.19 15.73 -4.00
N LEU A 53 -10.05 16.03 -3.36
CA LEU A 53 -8.70 15.67 -3.77
C LEU A 53 -8.26 16.26 -5.13
N GLN A 54 -8.96 17.28 -5.61
CA GLN A 54 -8.67 17.95 -6.89
C GLN A 54 -7.64 19.06 -6.77
N GLY A 55 -7.03 19.22 -5.61
CA GLY A 55 -6.03 20.24 -5.34
C GLY A 55 -6.56 21.41 -4.52
N GLY A 56 -5.64 22.13 -3.94
CA GLY A 56 -5.85 23.30 -3.11
C GLY A 56 -4.50 23.93 -2.83
N LEU A 57 -4.14 24.07 -1.56
CA LEU A 57 -2.78 24.46 -1.18
C LEU A 57 -1.74 23.44 -1.65
N GLY A 58 -2.06 22.15 -1.56
CA GLY A 58 -1.30 21.07 -2.13
C GLY A 58 -1.80 20.65 -3.52
N PRO A 59 -1.00 19.85 -4.28
CA PRO A 59 -1.39 19.39 -5.60
C PRO A 59 -2.57 18.41 -5.56
N PRO A 60 -3.24 18.17 -6.70
CA PRO A 60 -4.28 17.13 -6.80
C PRO A 60 -3.72 15.73 -6.44
N LEU A 61 -4.57 14.92 -5.80
CA LEU A 61 -4.27 13.52 -5.48
C LEU A 61 -5.16 12.58 -6.32
N LEU A 62 -5.33 12.90 -7.58
CA LEU A 62 -6.13 12.13 -8.53
C LEU A 62 -5.28 11.07 -9.23
N PRO A 63 -5.88 9.96 -9.71
CA PRO A 63 -5.15 8.91 -10.43
C PRO A 63 -4.27 9.44 -11.55
N GLU A 64 -4.77 10.33 -12.38
CA GLU A 64 -4.03 10.92 -13.49
C GLU A 64 -2.84 11.78 -13.05
N THR A 65 -2.93 12.41 -11.87
CA THR A 65 -1.84 13.22 -11.31
C THR A 65 -0.73 12.36 -10.72
N LEU A 66 -1.08 11.16 -10.24
CA LEU A 66 -0.17 10.26 -9.53
C LEU A 66 0.39 9.14 -10.42
N ALA A 67 -0.16 8.93 -11.61
CA ALA A 67 0.10 7.77 -12.46
C ALA A 67 1.58 7.55 -12.81
N ASP A 68 2.34 8.62 -12.98
CA ASP A 68 3.77 8.61 -13.35
C ASP A 68 4.71 8.63 -12.14
N LYS A 69 4.17 8.64 -10.92
CA LYS A 69 4.98 8.77 -9.71
C LYS A 69 5.27 7.42 -9.09
N PRO A 70 6.51 7.18 -8.62
CA PRO A 70 6.84 5.93 -7.96
C PRO A 70 6.10 5.81 -6.61
N VAL A 71 5.49 4.65 -6.36
CA VAL A 71 4.73 4.37 -5.14
C VAL A 71 5.56 4.62 -3.89
N GLU A 72 6.81 4.16 -3.86
CA GLU A 72 7.71 4.33 -2.73
C GLU A 72 7.99 5.79 -2.41
N GLY A 73 8.09 6.62 -3.44
CA GLY A 73 8.27 8.07 -3.29
C GLY A 73 7.04 8.75 -2.69
N LEU A 74 5.84 8.32 -3.09
CA LEU A 74 4.58 8.82 -2.54
C LEU A 74 4.43 8.40 -1.07
N VAL A 75 4.73 7.15 -0.75
CA VAL A 75 4.71 6.63 0.63
C VAL A 75 5.72 7.41 1.51
N ALA A 76 6.94 7.60 1.03
CA ALA A 76 7.95 8.37 1.75
C ALA A 76 7.52 9.82 2.00
N THR A 77 6.84 10.43 1.04
CA THR A 77 6.28 11.78 1.17
C THR A 77 5.20 11.86 2.25
N ILE A 78 4.33 10.88 2.35
CA ILE A 78 3.31 10.81 3.42
C ILE A 78 3.99 10.62 4.77
N ILE A 79 4.84 9.63 4.91
CA ILE A 79 5.44 9.25 6.20
C ILE A 79 6.39 10.34 6.71
N GLY A 80 7.25 10.87 5.86
CA GLY A 80 8.30 11.82 6.22
C GLY A 80 7.96 13.30 5.98
N GLY A 81 6.85 13.59 5.32
CA GLY A 81 6.53 14.94 4.86
C GLY A 81 7.47 15.42 3.76
N ARG A 82 7.37 16.69 3.40
CA ARG A 82 8.29 17.36 2.48
C ARG A 82 8.92 18.56 3.15
N LEU A 83 10.21 18.49 3.41
CA LEU A 83 10.97 19.57 4.03
C LEU A 83 10.85 20.86 3.21
N GLY A 84 10.68 21.99 3.89
CA GLY A 84 10.54 23.31 3.26
C GLY A 84 9.16 23.55 2.64
N THR A 85 8.19 22.67 2.88
CA THR A 85 6.80 22.81 2.43
C THR A 85 5.81 22.61 3.60
N PRO A 86 4.53 23.01 3.46
CA PRO A 86 3.50 22.75 4.48
C PRO A 86 3.16 21.28 4.69
N MET A 87 3.57 20.35 3.80
CA MET A 87 3.27 18.93 3.94
C MET A 87 3.98 18.35 5.16
N PRO A 88 3.25 18.01 6.25
CA PRO A 88 3.86 17.49 7.46
C PRO A 88 4.14 15.99 7.37
N PRO A 89 5.01 15.44 8.23
CA PRO A 89 5.20 14.01 8.36
C PRO A 89 4.01 13.36 9.09
N TRP A 90 3.51 12.25 8.56
CA TRP A 90 2.37 11.51 9.10
C TRP A 90 2.73 10.25 9.89
N HIS A 91 4.03 9.96 10.08
CA HIS A 91 4.51 8.75 10.77
C HIS A 91 3.94 8.53 12.18
N ARG A 92 3.42 9.56 12.83
CA ARG A 92 2.79 9.45 14.16
C ARG A 92 1.36 8.89 14.11
N PHE A 93 0.70 9.00 12.96
CA PHE A 93 -0.70 8.64 12.77
C PHE A 93 -0.89 7.46 11.84
N LEU A 94 0.11 7.18 11.00
CA LEU A 94 0.09 6.18 9.96
C LEU A 94 1.30 5.28 10.03
N THR A 95 1.07 3.98 9.89
CA THR A 95 2.14 3.04 9.58
C THR A 95 2.53 3.14 8.11
N GLU A 96 3.68 2.60 7.75
CA GLU A 96 4.12 2.54 6.36
C GLU A 96 3.16 1.71 5.49
N ASP A 97 2.63 0.60 6.02
CA ASP A 97 1.66 -0.24 5.31
C ASP A 97 0.31 0.48 5.11
N GLU A 98 -0.12 1.27 6.08
CA GLU A 98 -1.30 2.13 5.92
C GLU A 98 -1.07 3.22 4.86
N ALA A 99 0.11 3.83 4.82
CA ALA A 99 0.48 4.78 3.77
C ALA A 99 0.51 4.12 2.39
N LYS A 100 1.03 2.90 2.27
CA LYS A 100 0.97 2.10 1.02
C LYS A 100 -0.47 1.84 0.58
N TRP A 101 -1.34 1.47 1.52
CA TRP A 101 -2.76 1.27 1.25
C TRP A 101 -3.42 2.56 0.74
N ILE A 102 -3.17 3.69 1.39
CA ILE A 102 -3.67 5.01 0.97
C ILE A 102 -3.20 5.35 -0.45
N VAL A 103 -1.90 5.20 -0.74
CA VAL A 103 -1.34 5.47 -2.07
C VAL A 103 -2.00 4.59 -3.13
N ALA A 104 -2.18 3.29 -2.86
CA ALA A 104 -2.85 2.38 -3.78
C ALA A 104 -4.29 2.84 -4.07
N LYS A 105 -5.04 3.28 -3.05
CA LYS A 105 -6.40 3.81 -3.23
C LYS A 105 -6.43 5.14 -3.99
N LEU A 106 -5.50 6.05 -3.71
CA LEU A 106 -5.41 7.31 -4.45
C LEU A 106 -5.13 7.08 -5.93
N MET A 107 -4.23 6.17 -6.26
CA MET A 107 -3.88 5.84 -7.65
C MET A 107 -5.00 5.11 -8.40
N ALA A 108 -5.87 4.41 -7.70
CA ALA A 108 -7.03 3.71 -8.28
C ALA A 108 -8.32 4.55 -8.33
N GLY A 109 -8.33 5.70 -7.67
CA GLY A 109 -9.53 6.50 -7.41
C GLY A 109 -9.98 6.32 -5.96
N PHE A 110 -9.84 7.37 -5.16
CA PHE A 110 -10.07 7.28 -3.72
C PHE A 110 -11.57 7.16 -3.43
N PRO A 111 -11.99 6.24 -2.53
CA PRO A 111 -13.40 6.05 -2.18
C PRO A 111 -14.01 7.28 -1.50
N GLU A 112 -15.33 7.41 -1.67
CA GLU A 112 -16.15 8.45 -1.04
C GLU A 112 -16.45 8.15 0.43
#